data_7c869063ba5ec02dc0375a92c62e1022
#
_entry.id   7c869063ba5ec02dc0375a92c62e1022
#
_cell.length_a   1.000
_cell.length_b   1.000
_cell.length_c   1.000
_cell.angle_alpha   90.00
_cell.angle_beta   90.00
_cell.angle_gamma   90.00
#
_symmetry.space_group_name_H-M   'P 1'
#
loop_
_entity.id
_entity.type
_entity.pdbx_description
1 polymer ?
#
loop_
_entity_poly.entity_id
_entity_poly.type
_entity_poly.pdbx_seq_one_letter_code
_entity_poly.pdbx_strand_id
1 'polypeptide(L)'
;MNITTDVYPYEAWSSSITSLYPERNFNDIKETEFILENLSSAEDITFVYHSLHPDYVQKTVADIANEAGKSEVEMLSHLSDESYRLGSASSAVEYVVAKGMIDSDVRLLLNWPYSNVTSDGGLECSHPRGCGTFPKVISQYRGEDGLGSLERIIYKMTNLSATNIGLKDRGVIKEGAFADIVMFDARNTKDNSTFSNSTLQSEGIDSVWVNGTRVLNNGEFTGELPGRLLLKNKE
;
A
#
# COMPACT_ATOMS: atom_id res chain seq x y z
N MET A 1 8.86 1.61 -26.66
CA MET A 1 9.13 1.43 -25.22
C MET A 1 7.81 1.08 -24.56
N ASN A 2 7.71 -0.07 -23.90
CA ASN A 2 6.50 -0.42 -23.14
C ASN A 2 6.70 0.06 -21.71
N ILE A 3 5.89 1.03 -21.29
CA ILE A 3 5.90 1.55 -19.93
C ILE A 3 4.65 1.06 -19.22
N THR A 4 4.82 0.51 -18.04
CA THR A 4 3.74 0.12 -17.12
C THR A 4 3.97 0.77 -15.78
N THR A 5 2.94 0.91 -14.95
CA THR A 5 3.05 1.42 -13.59
C THR A 5 2.18 0.61 -12.63
N ASP A 6 2.54 0.65 -11.37
CA ASP A 6 1.80 0.06 -10.27
C ASP A 6 1.13 1.16 -9.46
N VAL A 7 -0.14 0.96 -9.11
CA VAL A 7 -0.95 1.97 -8.40
C VAL A 7 -1.80 1.28 -7.33
N TYR A 8 -1.82 1.82 -6.12
CA TYR A 8 -2.74 1.42 -5.06
C TYR A 8 -3.79 2.52 -4.79
N PRO A 9 -4.99 2.18 -4.29
CA PRO A 9 -6.14 3.09 -4.20
C PRO A 9 -6.18 3.88 -2.88
N TYR A 10 -5.08 4.47 -2.46
CA TYR A 10 -4.99 5.28 -1.24
C TYR A 10 -4.26 6.59 -1.50
N GLU A 11 -4.66 7.64 -0.80
CA GLU A 11 -4.05 8.97 -0.88
C GLU A 11 -2.79 9.13 -0.01
N ALA A 12 -2.46 8.10 0.77
CA ALA A 12 -1.30 8.10 1.65
C ALA A 12 -0.30 7.00 1.26
N TRP A 13 0.97 7.27 1.49
CA TRP A 13 2.06 6.33 1.37
C TRP A 13 2.61 5.94 2.76
N SER A 14 3.41 4.89 2.84
CA SER A 14 4.11 4.50 4.05
C SER A 14 5.56 4.15 3.74
N SER A 15 6.47 4.75 4.51
CA SER A 15 7.90 4.52 4.42
C SER A 15 8.58 5.00 5.72
N SER A 16 9.91 4.94 5.80
CA SER A 16 10.67 5.70 6.79
C SER A 16 10.54 7.20 6.52
N ILE A 17 10.42 7.99 7.59
CA ILE A 17 10.37 9.47 7.52
C ILE A 17 11.58 10.05 6.79
N THR A 18 12.72 9.36 6.83
CA THR A 18 13.94 9.76 6.13
C THR A 18 13.80 9.78 4.61
N SER A 19 12.80 9.06 4.05
CA SER A 19 12.55 9.04 2.60
C SER A 19 12.08 10.38 2.04
N LEU A 20 11.58 11.26 2.90
CA LEU A 20 11.22 12.64 2.53
C LEU A 20 12.42 13.48 2.10
N TYR A 21 13.63 13.11 2.48
CA TYR A 21 14.87 13.84 2.17
C TYR A 21 15.72 13.06 1.15
N PRO A 22 15.66 13.40 -0.15
CA PRO A 22 16.43 12.71 -1.20
C PRO A 22 17.94 12.70 -0.93
N GLU A 23 18.49 13.84 -0.51
CA GLU A 23 19.92 14.02 -0.25
C GLU A 23 20.33 13.64 1.18
N ARG A 24 19.38 13.23 2.03
CA ARG A 24 19.62 12.93 3.45
C ARG A 24 20.26 14.07 4.24
N ASN A 25 20.01 15.31 3.84
CA ASN A 25 20.45 16.51 4.54
C ASN A 25 19.36 17.05 5.46
N PHE A 26 19.22 16.43 6.62
CA PHE A 26 18.14 16.75 7.59
C PHE A 26 18.30 18.13 8.26
N ASN A 27 19.45 18.80 8.09
CA ASN A 27 19.70 20.14 8.62
C ASN A 27 19.34 21.26 7.62
N ASP A 28 18.88 20.93 6.43
CA ASP A 28 18.41 21.91 5.46
C ASP A 28 16.97 22.35 5.80
N ILE A 29 16.87 23.50 6.47
CA ILE A 29 15.60 24.10 6.86
C ILE A 29 14.70 24.35 5.66
N LYS A 30 15.25 24.80 4.54
CA LYS A 30 14.46 25.10 3.33
C LYS A 30 13.90 23.83 2.69
N GLU A 31 14.65 22.74 2.71
CA GLU A 31 14.15 21.45 2.25
C GLU A 31 13.04 20.96 3.17
N THR A 32 13.20 21.11 4.49
CA THR A 32 12.16 20.71 5.47
C THR A 32 10.88 21.55 5.32
N GLU A 33 11.00 22.87 5.15
CA GLU A 33 9.88 23.76 4.85
C GLU A 33 9.17 23.33 3.55
N PHE A 34 9.95 23.08 2.47
CA PHE A 34 9.39 22.60 1.21
C PHE A 34 8.63 21.28 1.36
N ILE A 35 9.16 20.31 2.15
CA ILE A 35 8.50 19.02 2.43
C ILE A 35 7.14 19.27 3.08
N LEU A 36 7.10 20.08 4.14
CA LEU A 36 5.87 20.34 4.89
C LEU A 36 4.82 21.12 4.11
N GLU A 37 5.26 22.00 3.22
CA GLU A 37 4.37 22.83 2.38
C GLU A 37 3.87 22.11 1.13
N ASN A 38 4.66 21.19 0.53
CA ASN A 38 4.40 20.69 -0.81
C ASN A 38 4.25 19.16 -0.91
N LEU A 39 4.75 18.39 0.05
CA LEU A 39 4.69 16.91 -0.01
C LEU A 39 3.70 16.34 1.00
N SER A 40 3.79 16.73 2.27
CA SER A 40 2.88 16.29 3.31
C SER A 40 3.01 17.21 4.52
N SER A 41 1.91 17.74 5.03
CA SER A 41 1.93 18.60 6.22
C SER A 41 2.32 17.80 7.48
N ALA A 42 2.77 18.48 8.52
CA ALA A 42 3.11 17.82 9.79
C ALA A 42 1.92 17.09 10.44
N GLU A 43 0.69 17.58 10.20
CA GLU A 43 -0.56 16.95 10.64
C GLU A 43 -0.88 15.66 9.85
N ASP A 44 -0.39 15.54 8.63
CA ASP A 44 -0.64 14.41 7.74
C ASP A 44 0.45 13.32 7.81
N ILE A 45 1.54 13.52 8.57
CA ILE A 45 2.62 12.54 8.77
C ILE A 45 2.41 11.89 10.14
N THR A 46 1.90 10.64 10.16
CA THR A 46 1.58 9.89 11.37
C THR A 46 2.52 8.71 11.55
N PHE A 47 3.08 8.54 12.74
CA PHE A 47 3.88 7.36 13.08
C PHE A 47 2.98 6.14 13.27
N VAL A 48 3.27 5.05 12.56
CA VAL A 48 2.58 3.76 12.68
C VAL A 48 3.45 2.69 13.37
N TYR A 49 4.74 2.95 13.44
CA TYR A 49 5.71 2.15 14.18
C TYR A 49 6.88 3.02 14.60
N HIS A 50 7.40 2.81 15.84
CA HIS A 50 8.64 3.42 16.31
C HIS A 50 9.27 2.54 17.38
N SER A 51 10.46 2.00 17.11
CA SER A 51 11.14 1.05 18.02
C SER A 51 11.69 1.69 19.28
N LEU A 52 12.10 2.97 19.20
CA LEU A 52 12.71 3.71 20.32
C LEU A 52 11.68 4.56 21.08
N HIS A 53 10.66 5.06 20.39
CA HIS A 53 9.61 5.90 20.95
C HIS A 53 8.22 5.26 20.67
N PRO A 54 7.85 4.19 21.39
CA PRO A 54 6.54 3.55 21.20
C PRO A 54 5.37 4.51 21.48
N ASP A 55 5.58 5.55 22.28
CA ASP A 55 4.63 6.61 22.60
C ASP A 55 4.36 7.58 21.44
N TYR A 56 5.15 7.54 20.37
CA TYR A 56 4.90 8.29 19.15
C TYR A 56 3.93 7.60 18.21
N VAL A 57 3.67 6.30 18.41
CA VAL A 57 2.74 5.55 17.56
C VAL A 57 1.34 6.15 17.66
N GLN A 58 0.71 6.39 16.50
CA GLN A 58 -0.56 7.09 16.30
C GLN A 58 -0.50 8.61 16.56
N LYS A 59 0.67 9.21 16.78
CA LYS A 59 0.85 10.66 16.80
C LYS A 59 1.36 11.17 15.46
N THR A 60 0.98 12.39 15.14
CA THR A 60 1.51 13.13 14.00
C THR A 60 2.81 13.84 14.36
N VAL A 61 3.57 14.27 13.34
CA VAL A 61 4.74 15.16 13.56
C VAL A 61 4.32 16.44 14.26
N ALA A 62 3.14 16.99 13.94
CA ALA A 62 2.58 18.17 14.60
C ALA A 62 2.29 17.93 16.09
N ASP A 63 1.69 16.78 16.45
CA ASP A 63 1.44 16.42 17.85
C ASP A 63 2.74 16.37 18.66
N ILE A 64 3.76 15.68 18.11
CA ILE A 64 5.05 15.53 18.77
C ILE A 64 5.77 16.87 18.89
N ALA A 65 5.70 17.73 17.86
CA ALA A 65 6.26 19.07 17.89
C ALA A 65 5.63 19.93 19.00
N ASN A 66 4.29 19.90 19.09
CA ASN A 66 3.54 20.64 20.11
C ASN A 66 3.88 20.15 21.53
N GLU A 67 3.92 18.83 21.78
CA GLU A 67 4.31 18.24 23.06
C GLU A 67 5.74 18.62 23.47
N ALA A 68 6.66 18.73 22.51
CA ALA A 68 8.05 19.10 22.75
C ALA A 68 8.29 20.61 22.80
N GLY A 69 7.29 21.44 22.51
CA GLY A 69 7.44 22.91 22.43
C GLY A 69 8.37 23.37 21.31
N LYS A 70 8.43 22.62 20.20
CA LYS A 70 9.25 22.91 19.01
C LYS A 70 8.37 23.28 17.83
N SER A 71 8.96 23.94 16.83
CA SER A 71 8.30 24.09 15.53
C SER A 71 8.23 22.73 14.78
N GLU A 72 7.26 22.59 13.88
CA GLU A 72 7.11 21.40 13.02
C GLU A 72 8.35 21.15 12.17
N VAL A 73 8.97 22.22 11.67
CA VAL A 73 10.22 22.16 10.90
C VAL A 73 11.37 21.59 11.73
N GLU A 74 11.56 22.12 12.97
CA GLU A 74 12.59 21.59 13.86
C GLU A 74 12.32 20.14 14.26
N MET A 75 11.07 19.79 14.47
CA MET A 75 10.70 18.43 14.87
C MET A 75 10.89 17.43 13.70
N LEU A 76 10.41 17.73 12.50
CA LEU A 76 10.60 16.86 11.34
C LEU A 76 12.08 16.62 11.04
N SER A 77 12.88 17.70 11.06
CA SER A 77 14.35 17.63 10.91
C SER A 77 14.97 16.71 11.97
N HIS A 78 14.62 16.93 13.24
CA HIS A 78 15.16 16.16 14.37
C HIS A 78 14.80 14.67 14.28
N LEU A 79 13.53 14.33 14.06
CA LEU A 79 13.07 12.94 13.96
C LEU A 79 13.71 12.22 12.77
N SER A 80 13.87 12.92 11.64
CA SER A 80 14.52 12.35 10.46
C SER A 80 16.00 12.08 10.66
N ASP A 81 16.73 13.03 11.29
CA ASP A 81 18.15 12.84 11.64
C ASP A 81 18.36 11.72 12.66
N GLU A 82 17.51 11.65 13.68
CA GLU A 82 17.54 10.58 14.67
C GLU A 82 17.30 9.21 14.02
N SER A 83 16.24 9.08 13.23
CA SER A 83 15.90 7.84 12.52
C SER A 83 17.04 7.39 11.59
N TYR A 84 17.67 8.31 10.88
CA TYR A 84 18.79 8.01 10.00
C TYR A 84 20.04 7.52 10.74
N ARG A 85 20.38 8.19 11.87
CA ARG A 85 21.57 7.81 12.67
C ARG A 85 21.41 6.48 13.39
N LEU A 86 20.19 6.17 13.81
CA LEU A 86 19.90 4.98 14.61
C LEU A 86 19.39 3.81 13.78
N GLY A 87 18.96 4.07 12.56
CA GLY A 87 18.55 3.05 11.59
C GLY A 87 19.74 2.31 10.99
N SER A 88 19.44 1.16 10.40
CA SER A 88 20.40 0.40 9.59
C SER A 88 19.75 0.01 8.27
N ALA A 89 20.56 -0.38 7.29
CA ALA A 89 20.07 -0.87 6.00
C ALA A 89 19.13 -2.10 6.10
N SER A 90 19.13 -2.79 7.24
CA SER A 90 18.36 -4.02 7.47
C SER A 90 17.21 -3.86 8.48
N SER A 91 17.11 -2.72 9.19
CA SER A 91 16.05 -2.49 10.17
C SER A 91 15.69 -1.01 10.24
N ALA A 92 14.47 -0.69 9.84
CA ALA A 92 13.92 0.64 10.06
C ALA A 92 13.65 0.87 11.55
N VAL A 93 13.97 2.06 12.02
CA VAL A 93 13.69 2.50 13.40
C VAL A 93 12.21 2.83 13.55
N GLU A 94 11.61 3.35 12.47
CA GLU A 94 10.23 3.81 12.44
C GLU A 94 9.60 3.59 11.04
N TYR A 95 8.27 3.66 11.02
CA TYR A 95 7.48 3.83 9.81
C TYR A 95 6.44 4.91 10.05
N VAL A 96 6.27 5.75 9.04
CA VAL A 96 5.19 6.74 8.98
C VAL A 96 4.22 6.40 7.87
N VAL A 97 2.98 6.84 8.04
CA VAL A 97 2.00 7.00 6.97
C VAL A 97 1.86 8.49 6.72
N ALA A 98 2.01 8.91 5.49
CA ALA A 98 1.93 10.32 5.13
C ALA A 98 0.97 10.51 3.94
N LYS A 99 0.04 11.46 4.07
CA LYS A 99 -0.89 11.83 3.01
C LYS A 99 -0.17 12.77 2.04
N GLY A 100 0.00 12.35 0.81
CA GLY A 100 0.73 13.10 -0.22
C GLY A 100 0.13 12.98 -1.61
N MET A 101 -1.08 12.42 -1.72
CA MET A 101 -1.82 12.26 -2.98
C MET A 101 -3.27 12.71 -2.82
N ILE A 102 -3.94 13.00 -3.92
CA ILE A 102 -5.37 13.31 -3.96
C ILE A 102 -6.12 12.23 -4.76
N ASP A 103 -7.36 11.96 -4.40
CA ASP A 103 -8.17 10.90 -5.00
C ASP A 103 -8.31 11.06 -6.54
N SER A 104 -8.40 12.29 -7.05
CA SER A 104 -8.46 12.54 -8.50
C SER A 104 -7.23 12.03 -9.25
N ASP A 105 -6.04 12.19 -8.69
CA ASP A 105 -4.80 11.73 -9.30
C ASP A 105 -4.67 10.22 -9.21
N VAL A 106 -5.04 9.64 -8.07
CA VAL A 106 -5.12 8.17 -7.90
C VAL A 106 -6.07 7.57 -8.93
N ARG A 107 -7.27 8.16 -9.14
CA ARG A 107 -8.23 7.73 -10.18
C ARG A 107 -7.66 7.87 -11.57
N LEU A 108 -7.00 8.98 -11.88
CA LEU A 108 -6.37 9.21 -13.18
C LEU A 108 -5.32 8.13 -13.48
N LEU A 109 -4.45 7.85 -12.53
CA LEU A 109 -3.41 6.83 -12.65
C LEU A 109 -3.97 5.42 -12.75
N LEU A 110 -4.97 5.08 -11.92
CA LEU A 110 -5.68 3.80 -12.00
C LEU A 110 -6.40 3.60 -13.33
N ASN A 111 -6.90 4.69 -13.96
CA ASN A 111 -7.55 4.65 -15.26
C ASN A 111 -6.59 4.48 -16.45
N TRP A 112 -5.30 4.77 -16.28
CA TRP A 112 -4.35 4.59 -17.36
C TRP A 112 -4.31 3.12 -17.82
N PRO A 113 -4.38 2.83 -19.16
CA PRO A 113 -4.56 1.46 -19.65
C PRO A 113 -3.47 0.48 -19.23
N TYR A 114 -2.27 0.97 -18.96
CA TYR A 114 -1.09 0.15 -18.64
C TYR A 114 -0.72 0.16 -17.15
N SER A 115 -1.58 0.71 -16.29
CA SER A 115 -1.38 0.63 -14.83
C SER A 115 -1.95 -0.68 -14.29
N ASN A 116 -1.17 -1.34 -13.46
CA ASN A 116 -1.63 -2.45 -12.62
C ASN A 116 -2.25 -1.90 -11.33
N VAL A 117 -3.17 -2.64 -10.75
CA VAL A 117 -3.54 -2.45 -9.35
C VAL A 117 -2.63 -3.32 -8.50
N THR A 118 -1.88 -2.72 -7.60
CA THR A 118 -1.01 -3.42 -6.65
C THR A 118 -1.33 -2.97 -5.23
N SER A 119 -0.93 -3.73 -4.23
CA SER A 119 -1.12 -3.33 -2.84
C SER A 119 0.05 -2.51 -2.31
N ASP A 120 1.26 -2.70 -2.82
CA ASP A 120 2.49 -2.19 -2.20
C ASP A 120 2.52 -2.44 -0.67
N GLY A 121 1.87 -3.51 -0.24
CA GLY A 121 1.65 -3.85 1.16
C GLY A 121 2.70 -4.83 1.67
N GLY A 122 3.20 -4.56 2.88
CA GLY A 122 3.99 -5.53 3.64
C GLY A 122 3.09 -6.57 4.33
N LEU A 123 3.69 -7.69 4.74
CA LEU A 123 3.00 -8.76 5.49
C LEU A 123 2.44 -8.27 6.84
N GLU A 124 3.03 -7.22 7.40
CA GLU A 124 2.65 -6.65 8.69
C GLU A 124 1.42 -5.73 8.60
N CYS A 125 0.95 -5.45 7.39
CA CYS A 125 -0.20 -4.56 7.14
C CYS A 125 -0.15 -3.25 7.94
N SER A 126 1.02 -2.63 8.08
CA SER A 126 1.18 -1.34 8.79
C SER A 126 0.44 -0.18 8.12
N HIS A 127 0.10 -0.32 6.86
CA HIS A 127 -0.75 0.58 6.08
C HIS A 127 -1.98 -0.20 5.59
N PRO A 128 -3.20 0.39 5.57
CA PRO A 128 -4.42 -0.30 5.11
C PRO A 128 -4.31 -0.88 3.70
N ARG A 129 -3.43 -0.36 2.85
CA ARG A 129 -3.18 -0.89 1.50
C ARG A 129 -2.76 -2.35 1.48
N GLY A 130 -2.11 -2.86 2.53
CA GLY A 130 -1.70 -4.26 2.63
C GLY A 130 -2.86 -5.23 2.63
N CYS A 131 -3.90 -4.93 3.39
CA CYS A 131 -5.09 -5.78 3.55
C CYS A 131 -6.28 -5.36 2.68
N GLY A 132 -6.42 -4.06 2.37
CA GLY A 132 -7.64 -3.49 1.80
C GLY A 132 -7.60 -3.13 0.31
N THR A 133 -6.44 -3.08 -0.34
CA THR A 133 -6.30 -2.57 -1.73
C THR A 133 -7.30 -3.19 -2.72
N PHE A 134 -7.31 -4.50 -2.86
CA PHE A 134 -8.12 -5.16 -3.89
C PHE A 134 -9.63 -5.05 -3.60
N PRO A 135 -10.11 -5.30 -2.37
CA PRO A 135 -11.50 -5.05 -2.01
C PRO A 135 -11.93 -3.59 -2.18
N LYS A 136 -11.06 -2.63 -1.85
CA LYS A 136 -11.34 -1.20 -2.04
C LYS A 136 -11.54 -0.85 -3.51
N VAL A 137 -10.69 -1.36 -4.40
CA VAL A 137 -10.84 -1.10 -5.83
C VAL A 137 -12.16 -1.69 -6.35
N ILE A 138 -12.54 -2.90 -5.93
CA ILE A 138 -13.80 -3.53 -6.30
C ILE A 138 -15.01 -2.71 -5.82
N SER A 139 -14.97 -2.19 -4.60
CA SER A 139 -16.10 -1.50 -3.97
C SER A 139 -16.22 -0.03 -4.37
N GLN A 140 -15.10 0.70 -4.47
CA GLN A 140 -15.11 2.17 -4.57
C GLN A 140 -14.73 2.72 -5.95
N TYR A 141 -14.08 1.91 -6.80
CA TYR A 141 -13.62 2.36 -8.12
C TYR A 141 -14.38 1.74 -9.29
N ARG A 142 -15.55 1.13 -9.02
CA ARG A 142 -16.45 0.63 -10.04
C ARG A 142 -17.44 1.71 -10.46
N GLY A 143 -17.75 1.79 -11.76
CA GLY A 143 -18.67 2.76 -12.33
C GLY A 143 -18.00 3.80 -13.22
N GLU A 144 -18.79 4.75 -13.72
CA GLU A 144 -18.35 5.76 -14.71
C GLU A 144 -17.29 6.71 -14.13
N ASP A 145 -17.41 7.06 -12.85
CA ASP A 145 -16.43 7.93 -12.16
C ASP A 145 -15.15 7.18 -11.68
N GLY A 146 -15.06 5.89 -12.00
CA GLY A 146 -13.96 5.03 -11.58
C GLY A 146 -13.29 4.31 -12.74
N LEU A 147 -12.94 3.03 -12.52
CA LEU A 147 -12.30 2.17 -13.54
C LEU A 147 -13.29 1.56 -14.55
N GLY A 148 -14.59 1.89 -14.46
CA GLY A 148 -15.62 1.36 -15.31
C GLY A 148 -16.15 0.01 -14.84
N SER A 149 -16.14 -1.03 -15.72
CA SER A 149 -16.75 -2.32 -15.41
C SER A 149 -15.93 -3.17 -14.43
N LEU A 150 -16.60 -4.10 -13.76
CA LEU A 150 -15.93 -5.06 -12.87
C LEU A 150 -14.87 -5.89 -13.61
N GLU A 151 -15.16 -6.29 -14.85
CA GLU A 151 -14.22 -7.07 -15.67
C GLU A 151 -12.92 -6.31 -15.93
N ARG A 152 -12.99 -5.00 -16.16
CA ARG A 152 -11.81 -4.16 -16.34
C ARG A 152 -10.98 -4.06 -15.05
N ILE A 153 -11.65 -3.93 -13.91
CA ILE A 153 -11.02 -3.93 -12.58
C ILE A 153 -10.28 -5.25 -12.37
N ILE A 154 -10.97 -6.39 -12.56
CA ILE A 154 -10.38 -7.72 -12.39
C ILE A 154 -9.21 -7.93 -13.35
N TYR A 155 -9.34 -7.51 -14.61
CA TYR A 155 -8.26 -7.58 -15.59
C TYR A 155 -6.99 -6.87 -15.11
N LYS A 156 -7.11 -5.67 -14.54
CA LYS A 156 -5.97 -4.89 -14.01
C LYS A 156 -5.29 -5.53 -12.80
N MET A 157 -6.05 -6.27 -11.98
CA MET A 157 -5.56 -6.98 -10.80
C MET A 157 -5.03 -8.39 -11.09
N THR A 158 -5.25 -8.91 -12.30
CA THR A 158 -4.97 -10.32 -12.64
C THR A 158 -4.17 -10.43 -13.93
N ASN A 159 -4.84 -10.48 -15.11
CA ASN A 159 -4.20 -10.75 -16.38
C ASN A 159 -3.18 -9.69 -16.81
N LEU A 160 -3.50 -8.39 -16.64
CA LEU A 160 -2.57 -7.32 -16.98
C LEU A 160 -1.31 -7.40 -16.10
N SER A 161 -1.47 -7.57 -14.77
CA SER A 161 -0.36 -7.71 -13.84
C SER A 161 0.50 -8.93 -14.17
N ALA A 162 -0.12 -10.10 -14.40
CA ALA A 162 0.59 -11.32 -14.77
C ALA A 162 1.38 -11.14 -16.10
N THR A 163 0.77 -10.50 -17.09
CA THR A 163 1.40 -10.22 -18.38
C THR A 163 2.60 -9.30 -18.23
N ASN A 164 2.47 -8.22 -17.47
CA ASN A 164 3.53 -7.22 -17.29
C ASN A 164 4.77 -7.79 -16.58
N ILE A 165 4.58 -8.75 -15.66
CA ILE A 165 5.72 -9.45 -15.00
C ILE A 165 6.15 -10.72 -15.72
N GLY A 166 5.49 -11.10 -16.84
CA GLY A 166 5.86 -12.22 -17.69
C GLY A 166 5.37 -13.59 -17.23
N LEU A 167 4.29 -13.67 -16.43
CA LEU A 167 3.65 -14.93 -16.07
C LEU A 167 2.68 -15.37 -17.16
N LYS A 168 2.88 -16.57 -17.73
CA LYS A 168 2.10 -17.05 -18.88
C LYS A 168 0.85 -17.86 -18.49
N ASP A 169 0.88 -18.52 -17.34
CA ASP A 169 -0.13 -19.52 -16.95
C ASP A 169 -0.89 -19.12 -15.68
N ARG A 170 -0.92 -17.80 -15.38
CA ARG A 170 -1.62 -17.20 -14.24
C ARG A 170 -2.38 -15.94 -14.67
N GLY A 171 -3.30 -15.48 -13.82
CA GLY A 171 -4.10 -14.29 -14.08
C GLY A 171 -5.22 -14.49 -15.09
N VAL A 172 -5.49 -15.73 -15.49
CA VAL A 172 -6.58 -16.10 -16.43
C VAL A 172 -7.23 -17.40 -16.01
N ILE A 173 -8.53 -17.53 -16.29
CA ILE A 173 -9.27 -18.78 -16.12
C ILE A 173 -9.31 -19.48 -17.48
N LYS A 174 -8.46 -20.48 -17.66
CA LYS A 174 -8.39 -21.31 -18.89
C LYS A 174 -7.85 -22.71 -18.54
N GLU A 175 -8.13 -23.68 -19.38
CA GLU A 175 -7.54 -25.03 -19.25
C GLU A 175 -6.00 -24.96 -19.30
N GLY A 176 -5.35 -25.68 -18.40
CA GLY A 176 -3.89 -25.72 -18.25
C GLY A 176 -3.28 -24.58 -17.47
N ALA A 177 -4.05 -23.55 -17.07
CA ALA A 177 -3.58 -22.50 -16.16
C ALA A 177 -3.59 -22.97 -14.70
N PHE A 178 -2.76 -22.34 -13.87
CA PHE A 178 -2.81 -22.56 -12.43
C PHE A 178 -4.10 -22.00 -11.84
N ALA A 179 -4.72 -22.78 -10.97
CA ALA A 179 -5.95 -22.38 -10.31
C ALA A 179 -5.65 -21.48 -9.09
N ASP A 180 -5.29 -20.21 -9.39
CA ASP A 180 -5.28 -19.11 -8.44
C ASP A 180 -6.60 -18.37 -8.62
N ILE A 181 -7.58 -18.69 -7.77
CA ILE A 181 -8.98 -18.29 -7.96
C ILE A 181 -9.49 -17.64 -6.70
N VAL A 182 -10.24 -16.54 -6.87
CA VAL A 182 -10.99 -15.89 -5.80
C VAL A 182 -12.47 -15.93 -6.11
N MET A 183 -13.27 -16.40 -5.16
CA MET A 183 -14.72 -16.32 -5.20
C MET A 183 -15.18 -15.21 -4.25
N PHE A 184 -15.93 -14.24 -4.74
CA PHE A 184 -16.36 -13.08 -3.99
C PHE A 184 -17.72 -12.56 -4.46
N ASP A 185 -18.42 -11.86 -3.57
CA ASP A 185 -19.62 -11.11 -3.91
C ASP A 185 -19.26 -9.63 -4.15
N ALA A 186 -19.25 -9.23 -5.42
CA ALA A 186 -18.89 -7.86 -5.80
C ALA A 186 -19.80 -6.75 -5.23
N ARG A 187 -21.00 -7.09 -4.72
CA ARG A 187 -21.92 -6.14 -4.09
C ARG A 187 -21.61 -5.91 -2.63
N ASN A 188 -21.10 -6.97 -1.97
CA ASN A 188 -20.80 -6.99 -0.54
C ASN A 188 -19.29 -6.91 -0.26
N THR A 189 -18.45 -6.92 -1.31
CA THR A 189 -17.00 -6.74 -1.13
C THR A 189 -16.72 -5.35 -0.58
N LYS A 190 -15.98 -5.29 0.54
CA LYS A 190 -15.69 -4.06 1.26
C LYS A 190 -14.31 -4.14 1.91
N ASP A 191 -13.56 -3.05 1.80
CA ASP A 191 -12.37 -2.79 2.61
C ASP A 191 -12.79 -2.26 3.98
N ASN A 192 -12.35 -2.92 5.04
CA ASN A 192 -12.57 -2.49 6.42
C ASN A 192 -11.30 -1.90 7.06
N SER A 193 -10.15 -1.99 6.36
CA SER A 193 -8.88 -1.49 6.87
C SER A 193 -8.89 0.03 6.98
N THR A 194 -8.36 0.54 8.08
CA THR A 194 -8.21 1.98 8.34
C THR A 194 -6.77 2.28 8.75
N PHE A 195 -6.37 3.55 8.74
CA PHE A 195 -5.04 3.94 9.21
C PHE A 195 -4.83 3.66 10.71
N SER A 196 -5.88 3.70 11.51
CA SER A 196 -5.83 3.35 12.93
C SER A 196 -5.96 1.84 13.20
N ASN A 197 -6.49 1.07 12.26
CA ASN A 197 -6.62 -0.39 12.34
C ASN A 197 -6.48 -1.01 10.95
N SER A 198 -5.24 -1.12 10.51
CA SER A 198 -4.87 -1.53 9.15
C SER A 198 -4.96 -3.04 8.89
N THR A 199 -5.10 -3.85 9.94
CA THR A 199 -5.15 -5.32 9.84
C THR A 199 -6.57 -5.88 9.76
N LEU A 200 -7.59 -5.04 9.77
CA LEU A 200 -8.97 -5.50 9.64
C LEU A 200 -9.18 -6.26 8.34
N GLN A 201 -9.83 -7.42 8.46
CA GLN A 201 -10.14 -8.24 7.30
C GLN A 201 -11.25 -7.61 6.45
N SER A 202 -11.11 -7.75 5.16
CA SER A 202 -12.13 -7.34 4.18
C SER A 202 -13.33 -8.28 4.21
N GLU A 203 -14.49 -7.76 3.84
CA GLU A 203 -15.73 -8.52 3.70
C GLU A 203 -16.01 -8.88 2.23
N GLY A 204 -16.91 -9.83 2.02
CA GLY A 204 -17.40 -10.24 0.70
C GLY A 204 -16.47 -11.17 -0.07
N ILE A 205 -15.34 -11.62 0.52
CA ILE A 205 -14.49 -12.67 -0.04
C ILE A 205 -14.90 -14.00 0.58
N ASP A 206 -15.44 -14.90 -0.24
CA ASP A 206 -15.92 -16.20 0.20
C ASP A 206 -14.79 -17.24 0.26
N SER A 207 -14.11 -17.46 -0.85
CA SER A 207 -13.10 -18.50 -0.97
C SER A 207 -11.92 -18.08 -1.84
N VAL A 208 -10.74 -18.56 -1.48
CA VAL A 208 -9.49 -18.34 -2.22
C VAL A 208 -8.79 -19.67 -2.44
N TRP A 209 -8.33 -19.90 -3.68
CA TRP A 209 -7.46 -21.02 -4.05
C TRP A 209 -6.12 -20.49 -4.54
N VAL A 210 -5.05 -21.13 -4.11
CA VAL A 210 -3.69 -20.89 -4.57
C VAL A 210 -3.13 -22.22 -5.10
N ASN A 211 -2.66 -22.24 -6.32
CA ASN A 211 -2.18 -23.46 -6.99
C ASN A 211 -3.18 -24.65 -6.90
N GLY A 212 -4.48 -24.38 -6.94
CA GLY A 212 -5.55 -25.37 -6.85
C GLY A 212 -5.93 -25.81 -5.43
N THR A 213 -5.23 -25.38 -4.39
CA THR A 213 -5.55 -25.69 -3.01
C THR A 213 -6.31 -24.54 -2.37
N ARG A 214 -7.43 -24.82 -1.71
CA ARG A 214 -8.23 -23.80 -1.02
C ARG A 214 -7.52 -23.35 0.25
N VAL A 215 -7.23 -22.03 0.33
CA VAL A 215 -6.55 -21.39 1.48
C VAL A 215 -7.49 -20.55 2.34
N LEU A 216 -8.62 -20.11 1.76
CA LEU A 216 -9.71 -19.45 2.46
C LEU A 216 -11.03 -20.14 2.09
N ASN A 217 -11.89 -20.38 3.06
CA ASN A 217 -13.20 -21.02 2.89
C ASN A 217 -14.25 -20.35 3.78
N ASN A 218 -15.30 -19.77 3.19
CA ASN A 218 -16.32 -18.96 3.88
C ASN A 218 -15.71 -17.88 4.80
N GLY A 219 -14.66 -17.20 4.32
CA GLY A 219 -13.97 -16.16 5.08
C GLY A 219 -12.99 -16.65 6.15
N GLU A 220 -12.84 -17.96 6.34
CA GLU A 220 -11.90 -18.54 7.32
C GLU A 220 -10.69 -19.18 6.65
N PHE A 221 -9.50 -18.94 7.21
CA PHE A 221 -8.26 -19.56 6.73
C PHE A 221 -8.25 -21.06 7.02
N THR A 222 -7.86 -21.86 6.02
CA THR A 222 -7.79 -23.33 6.12
C THR A 222 -6.50 -23.82 6.80
N GLY A 223 -5.47 -22.99 6.90
CA GLY A 223 -4.14 -23.37 7.36
C GLY A 223 -3.24 -23.95 6.26
N GLU A 224 -3.76 -24.17 5.06
CA GLU A 224 -2.96 -24.65 3.92
C GLU A 224 -2.01 -23.59 3.39
N LEU A 225 -0.78 -23.98 3.03
CA LEU A 225 0.28 -23.10 2.53
C LEU A 225 0.83 -23.62 1.18
N PRO A 226 0.01 -23.62 0.10
CA PRO A 226 0.40 -24.16 -1.21
C PRO A 226 1.22 -23.19 -2.05
N GLY A 227 1.62 -22.04 -1.51
CA GLY A 227 2.44 -21.03 -2.19
C GLY A 227 3.78 -21.61 -2.65
N ARG A 228 4.32 -21.05 -3.72
CA ARG A 228 5.64 -21.42 -4.24
C ARG A 228 6.34 -20.21 -4.85
N LEU A 229 7.66 -20.24 -4.85
CA LEU A 229 8.47 -19.24 -5.52
C LEU A 229 8.24 -19.35 -7.04
N LEU A 230 7.91 -18.22 -7.67
CA LEU A 230 7.81 -18.09 -9.13
C LEU A 230 9.08 -17.42 -9.64
N LEU A 231 9.81 -18.13 -10.49
CA LEU A 231 11.01 -17.61 -11.13
C LEU A 231 10.65 -17.18 -12.55
N LYS A 232 11.15 -16.02 -12.97
CA LYS A 232 11.10 -15.63 -14.38
C LYS A 232 11.97 -16.60 -15.16
N ASN A 233 11.37 -17.32 -16.11
CA ASN A 233 12.14 -18.18 -16.99
C ASN A 233 13.16 -17.31 -17.74
N LYS A 234 14.43 -17.66 -17.64
CA LYS A 234 15.45 -17.11 -18.54
C LYS A 234 15.14 -17.72 -19.92
N GLU A 235 14.70 -16.89 -20.85
CA GLU A 235 14.68 -17.25 -22.27
C GLU A 235 16.11 -17.42 -22.78
#